data_289774c86b2b323d96de5f450e5efd55
#
_entry.id   289774c86b2b323d96de5f450e5efd55
#
_cell.length_a   1.000
_cell.length_b   1.000
_cell.length_c   1.000
_cell.angle_alpha   90.00
_cell.angle_beta   90.00
_cell.angle_gamma   90.00
#
_symmetry.space_group_name_H-M   'P 1'
#
loop_
_entity.id
_entity.type
_entity.pdbx_description
1 polymer ?
#
loop_
_entity_poly.entity_id
_entity_poly.type
_entity_poly.pdbx_seq_one_letter_code
_entity_poly.pdbx_strand_id
1 'polypeptide(L)'
;MDNTNYTIDLSGVEKRFVGLEKPAVASLTATITGGSVTGLVGPDGAGKTTLIRMLAGLLKPDAGEIQILGMDPQKQSVDVRAILGYMPQKFGLYEDLTVLENLNLYADLKNVIGEERKRVYQQLLSFTDLTRFTSRLAGNLSGGMKQKLGLACTLLGSPKVLLLDEPGVGVDPIARRELWQMVHTLAGDGMLILWSTSYLDEAEQCKNILLLNKGELLYSGVPQTLTAKMAGRSFLLNVEGHQRRKVLQQAIIQPQVTDGVIQGQSVRLILKKHCDQTALLNALGKPDAKLIPATPRFEDAFIDLLGGGPSHKSELAEIMPQIPPAPDETVIEAQQLTKMFGQFAATDHVDFQVKRGEIFGLLGPNGAGKSTTFKMMCGLLVPTSGKALVLGMDLKVSSGKARQHLGYMAQKFSLYSNLKVGQNLKFFSGVYGLYGKQQRDKINDMITAFGLQPMINQITDTLPLGYKQRLALACSLMHEPDILFLDEPTSGVDPLTRREFWLHINGMVDKGVTVMVTTHFMDEAEYCDRIGLVYRGKIIAAGEPDSLKQMVATEENPTPSMEDAFIGLVLDYDKKLEQENNQGSEKHE
;
A
#
# COMPACT_ATOMS: atom_id res chain seq x y z
N MET A 1 2.08 18.57 -36.51
CA MET A 1 2.37 17.35 -35.72
C MET A 1 1.26 16.38 -36.04
N ASP A 2 1.57 15.29 -36.72
CA ASP A 2 0.57 14.29 -37.09
C ASP A 2 -0.08 13.73 -35.85
N ASN A 3 -1.37 13.95 -35.72
CA ASN A 3 -2.22 13.39 -34.67
C ASN A 3 -2.44 11.89 -34.94
N THR A 4 -1.35 11.11 -34.94
CA THR A 4 -1.45 9.65 -35.00
C THR A 4 -2.00 9.17 -33.65
N ASN A 5 -3.30 8.88 -33.64
CA ASN A 5 -3.97 8.25 -32.51
C ASN A 5 -3.40 6.83 -32.34
N TYR A 6 -2.38 6.68 -31.49
CA TYR A 6 -1.88 5.34 -31.11
C TYR A 6 -2.98 4.59 -30.37
N THR A 7 -3.27 3.34 -30.78
CA THR A 7 -4.26 2.49 -30.12
C THR A 7 -3.69 1.11 -29.80
N ILE A 8 -4.22 0.53 -28.73
CA ILE A 8 -4.19 -0.90 -28.48
C ILE A 8 -5.64 -1.39 -28.54
N ASP A 9 -5.92 -2.34 -29.42
CA ASP A 9 -7.24 -2.91 -29.61
C ASP A 9 -7.27 -4.37 -29.15
N LEU A 10 -8.24 -4.68 -28.28
CA LEU A 10 -8.48 -5.97 -27.68
C LEU A 10 -9.86 -6.47 -28.11
N SER A 11 -9.94 -7.64 -28.72
CA SER A 11 -11.20 -8.22 -29.20
C SER A 11 -11.36 -9.63 -28.67
N GLY A 12 -12.22 -9.80 -27.65
CA GLY A 12 -12.54 -11.09 -27.06
C GLY A 12 -11.35 -11.85 -26.49
N VAL A 13 -10.35 -11.14 -25.96
CA VAL A 13 -9.09 -11.74 -25.47
C VAL A 13 -9.34 -12.62 -24.25
N GLU A 14 -8.90 -13.88 -24.34
CA GLU A 14 -9.03 -14.86 -23.25
C GLU A 14 -7.69 -15.51 -22.93
N LYS A 15 -7.47 -15.78 -21.62
CA LYS A 15 -6.34 -16.57 -21.12
C LYS A 15 -6.74 -17.48 -19.98
N ARG A 16 -6.44 -18.77 -20.13
CA ARG A 16 -6.63 -19.81 -19.10
C ARG A 16 -5.29 -20.38 -18.65
N PHE A 17 -5.20 -20.74 -17.40
CA PHE A 17 -4.07 -21.50 -16.86
C PHE A 17 -4.57 -22.84 -16.33
N VAL A 18 -3.76 -23.87 -16.49
CA VAL A 18 -4.04 -25.19 -15.94
C VAL A 18 -4.16 -25.11 -14.42
N GLY A 19 -5.24 -25.68 -13.87
CA GLY A 19 -5.49 -25.67 -12.42
C GLY A 19 -6.34 -24.50 -11.91
N LEU A 20 -6.71 -23.54 -12.76
CA LEU A 20 -7.70 -22.51 -12.41
C LEU A 20 -9.08 -22.90 -12.93
N GLU A 21 -10.11 -22.75 -12.08
CA GLU A 21 -11.51 -23.01 -12.47
C GLU A 21 -12.02 -21.96 -13.47
N LYS A 22 -11.57 -20.71 -13.33
CA LYS A 22 -11.94 -19.57 -14.19
C LYS A 22 -10.77 -19.09 -15.02
N PRO A 23 -11.02 -18.48 -16.21
CA PRO A 23 -9.96 -17.85 -16.98
C PRO A 23 -9.33 -16.69 -16.19
N ALA A 24 -8.02 -16.52 -16.33
CA ALA A 24 -7.32 -15.38 -15.75
C ALA A 24 -7.66 -14.05 -16.47
N VAL A 25 -8.06 -14.12 -17.75
CA VAL A 25 -8.69 -13.05 -18.54
C VAL A 25 -9.81 -13.69 -19.34
N ALA A 26 -11.04 -13.15 -19.23
CA ALA A 26 -12.25 -13.72 -19.79
C ALA A 26 -12.84 -12.81 -20.86
N SER A 27 -12.68 -13.19 -22.14
CA SER A 27 -13.30 -12.54 -23.31
C SER A 27 -13.26 -10.99 -23.27
N LEU A 28 -12.10 -10.42 -22.97
CA LEU A 28 -11.91 -8.99 -22.77
C LEU A 28 -11.90 -8.23 -24.11
N THR A 29 -12.78 -7.24 -24.24
CA THR A 29 -12.84 -6.33 -25.41
C THR A 29 -12.72 -4.89 -24.92
N ALA A 30 -11.72 -4.16 -25.41
CA ALA A 30 -11.47 -2.76 -25.07
C ALA A 30 -10.52 -2.12 -26.07
N THR A 31 -10.59 -0.78 -26.20
CA THR A 31 -9.61 0.03 -26.92
C THR A 31 -8.92 0.99 -25.97
N ILE A 32 -7.59 1.06 -26.01
CA ILE A 32 -6.76 1.99 -25.24
C ILE A 32 -6.16 2.99 -26.22
N THR A 33 -6.27 4.28 -25.91
CA THR A 33 -5.82 5.38 -26.78
C THR A 33 -4.62 6.12 -26.18
N GLY A 34 -3.71 6.57 -27.04
CA GLY A 34 -2.56 7.39 -26.64
C GLY A 34 -2.91 8.82 -26.24
N GLY A 35 -1.90 9.59 -25.84
CA GLY A 35 -2.04 10.98 -25.41
C GLY A 35 -2.60 11.16 -23.99
N SER A 36 -2.72 10.08 -23.23
CA SER A 36 -3.13 10.09 -21.82
C SER A 36 -2.80 8.76 -21.15
N VAL A 37 -2.78 8.76 -19.82
CA VAL A 37 -2.61 7.54 -19.04
C VAL A 37 -3.94 6.80 -18.93
N THR A 38 -3.95 5.53 -19.32
CA THR A 38 -5.06 4.61 -19.04
C THR A 38 -4.69 3.69 -17.89
N GLY A 39 -5.53 3.66 -16.85
CA GLY A 39 -5.36 2.79 -15.68
C GLY A 39 -5.91 1.38 -15.93
N LEU A 40 -5.12 0.36 -15.64
CA LEU A 40 -5.59 -1.03 -15.54
C LEU A 40 -5.76 -1.39 -14.07
N VAL A 41 -6.98 -1.32 -13.57
CA VAL A 41 -7.31 -1.31 -12.14
C VAL A 41 -7.98 -2.63 -11.74
N GLY A 42 -7.73 -3.10 -10.53
CA GLY A 42 -8.42 -4.27 -10.00
C GLY A 42 -7.67 -4.92 -8.85
N PRO A 43 -8.36 -5.80 -8.08
CA PRO A 43 -7.74 -6.50 -6.97
C PRO A 43 -6.64 -7.47 -7.42
N ASP A 44 -5.94 -8.04 -6.43
CA ASP A 44 -4.96 -9.09 -6.68
C ASP A 44 -5.62 -10.30 -7.35
N GLY A 45 -4.94 -10.85 -8.37
CA GLY A 45 -5.50 -11.95 -9.15
C GLY A 45 -6.60 -11.54 -10.16
N ALA A 46 -6.89 -10.25 -10.33
CA ALA A 46 -7.90 -9.79 -11.32
C ALA A 46 -7.52 -10.05 -12.79
N GLY A 47 -6.26 -10.39 -13.07
CA GLY A 47 -5.77 -10.64 -14.44
C GLY A 47 -4.91 -9.52 -15.03
N LYS A 48 -4.61 -8.44 -14.29
CA LYS A 48 -3.84 -7.27 -14.74
C LYS A 48 -2.49 -7.64 -15.38
N THR A 49 -1.61 -8.29 -14.60
CA THR A 49 -0.28 -8.73 -15.07
C THR A 49 -0.39 -9.73 -16.24
N THR A 50 -1.42 -10.60 -16.24
CA THR A 50 -1.66 -11.53 -17.35
C THR A 50 -1.97 -10.77 -18.64
N LEU A 51 -2.83 -9.78 -18.60
CA LEU A 51 -3.14 -8.91 -19.75
C LEU A 51 -1.90 -8.17 -20.23
N ILE A 52 -1.16 -7.51 -19.32
CA ILE A 52 0.07 -6.78 -19.67
C ILE A 52 1.10 -7.71 -20.34
N ARG A 53 1.29 -8.93 -19.84
CA ARG A 53 2.22 -9.89 -20.45
C ARG A 53 1.76 -10.35 -21.84
N MET A 54 0.45 -10.44 -22.09
CA MET A 54 -0.07 -10.72 -23.43
C MET A 54 0.21 -9.55 -24.37
N LEU A 55 0.00 -8.31 -23.92
CA LEU A 55 0.34 -7.09 -24.67
C LEU A 55 1.85 -6.99 -24.95
N ALA A 56 2.68 -7.35 -23.99
CA ALA A 56 4.14 -7.37 -24.16
C ALA A 56 4.63 -8.51 -25.08
N GLY A 57 3.74 -9.37 -25.61
CA GLY A 57 4.10 -10.52 -26.42
C GLY A 57 4.81 -11.64 -25.67
N LEU A 58 4.80 -11.60 -24.32
CA LEU A 58 5.43 -12.59 -23.44
C LEU A 58 4.51 -13.78 -23.14
N LEU A 59 3.22 -13.62 -23.41
CA LEU A 59 2.20 -14.63 -23.16
C LEU A 59 1.21 -14.65 -24.34
N LYS A 60 0.93 -15.85 -24.87
CA LYS A 60 -0.03 -16.00 -25.95
C LYS A 60 -1.46 -16.07 -25.40
N PRO A 61 -2.43 -15.30 -25.93
CA PRO A 61 -3.84 -15.51 -25.63
C PRO A 61 -4.32 -16.88 -26.14
N ASP A 62 -5.31 -17.46 -25.48
CA ASP A 62 -5.92 -18.73 -25.89
C ASP A 62 -7.07 -18.49 -26.88
N ALA A 63 -7.72 -17.32 -26.82
CA ALA A 63 -8.72 -16.85 -27.78
C ALA A 63 -8.69 -15.32 -27.92
N GLY A 64 -9.33 -14.82 -28.96
CA GLY A 64 -9.41 -13.39 -29.25
C GLY A 64 -8.17 -12.85 -29.98
N GLU A 65 -8.17 -11.55 -30.22
CA GLU A 65 -7.13 -10.84 -30.97
C GLU A 65 -6.62 -9.62 -30.20
N ILE A 66 -5.31 -9.36 -30.30
CA ILE A 66 -4.62 -8.19 -29.76
C ILE A 66 -3.95 -7.47 -30.92
N GLN A 67 -4.19 -6.18 -31.04
CA GLN A 67 -3.47 -5.30 -31.98
C GLN A 67 -2.86 -4.11 -31.24
N ILE A 68 -1.58 -3.87 -31.47
CA ILE A 68 -0.82 -2.74 -30.92
C ILE A 68 -0.36 -1.89 -32.08
N LEU A 69 -0.91 -0.69 -32.23
CA LEU A 69 -0.68 0.16 -33.40
C LEU A 69 -0.90 -0.59 -34.74
N GLY A 70 -1.95 -1.45 -34.78
CA GLY A 70 -2.28 -2.27 -35.95
C GLY A 70 -1.41 -3.53 -36.12
N MET A 71 -0.48 -3.83 -35.19
CA MET A 71 0.40 -5.00 -35.23
C MET A 71 -0.02 -6.06 -34.21
N ASP A 72 0.01 -7.32 -34.65
CA ASP A 72 -0.23 -8.47 -33.77
C ASP A 72 1.08 -8.83 -33.02
N PRO A 73 1.10 -8.76 -31.67
CA PRO A 73 2.32 -9.01 -30.87
C PRO A 73 2.85 -10.44 -30.98
N GLN A 74 2.03 -11.40 -31.43
CA GLN A 74 2.46 -12.79 -31.65
C GLN A 74 3.06 -13.01 -33.02
N LYS A 75 2.50 -12.37 -34.07
CA LYS A 75 2.95 -12.52 -35.45
C LYS A 75 4.10 -11.58 -35.80
N GLN A 76 4.08 -10.36 -35.25
CA GLN A 76 5.05 -9.27 -35.53
C GLN A 76 5.83 -8.91 -34.27
N SER A 77 6.32 -9.94 -33.54
CA SER A 77 6.91 -9.76 -32.22
C SER A 77 8.18 -8.89 -32.19
N VAL A 78 8.93 -8.82 -33.28
CA VAL A 78 10.13 -7.97 -33.40
C VAL A 78 9.73 -6.51 -33.51
N ASP A 79 8.80 -6.20 -34.41
CA ASP A 79 8.31 -4.84 -34.65
C ASP A 79 7.62 -4.26 -33.43
N VAL A 80 6.77 -5.07 -32.78
CA VAL A 80 6.08 -4.66 -31.53
C VAL A 80 7.10 -4.39 -30.43
N ARG A 81 8.12 -5.24 -30.24
CA ARG A 81 9.16 -5.03 -29.22
C ARG A 81 10.02 -3.80 -29.48
N ALA A 82 10.15 -3.38 -30.74
CA ALA A 82 10.90 -2.16 -31.08
C ALA A 82 10.18 -0.88 -30.61
N ILE A 83 8.83 -0.88 -30.63
CA ILE A 83 8.01 0.28 -30.26
C ILE A 83 7.46 0.22 -28.83
N LEU A 84 7.71 -0.87 -28.08
CA LEU A 84 7.12 -1.13 -26.79
C LEU A 84 8.18 -1.06 -25.68
N GLY A 85 7.86 -0.32 -24.62
CA GLY A 85 8.53 -0.36 -23.33
C GLY A 85 7.66 -1.14 -22.33
N TYR A 86 8.26 -2.10 -21.63
CA TYR A 86 7.58 -2.86 -20.57
C TYR A 86 8.37 -2.79 -19.27
N MET A 87 7.73 -2.31 -18.23
CA MET A 87 8.26 -2.27 -16.88
C MET A 87 7.51 -3.28 -16.02
N PRO A 88 8.12 -4.39 -15.63
CA PRO A 88 7.47 -5.43 -14.83
C PRO A 88 7.35 -5.01 -13.36
N GLN A 89 6.43 -5.63 -12.62
CA GLN A 89 6.18 -5.39 -11.19
C GLN A 89 7.44 -5.60 -10.32
N LYS A 90 8.24 -6.64 -10.59
CA LYS A 90 9.59 -6.76 -10.00
C LYS A 90 10.54 -5.99 -10.89
N PHE A 91 11.30 -5.07 -10.27
CA PHE A 91 12.32 -4.29 -11.00
C PHE A 91 13.09 -5.22 -11.94
N GLY A 92 13.05 -4.95 -13.23
CA GLY A 92 13.88 -5.65 -14.20
C GLY A 92 15.37 -5.25 -14.08
N LEU A 93 15.79 -4.72 -12.93
CA LEU A 93 17.12 -4.19 -12.67
C LEU A 93 18.04 -5.27 -12.10
N TYR A 94 19.28 -5.20 -12.47
CA TYR A 94 20.37 -5.99 -11.89
C TYR A 94 20.92 -5.21 -10.70
N GLU A 95 20.66 -5.70 -9.48
CA GLU A 95 21.00 -5.00 -8.23
C GLU A 95 22.50 -4.89 -8.00
N ASP A 96 23.29 -5.82 -8.54
CA ASP A 96 24.75 -5.84 -8.47
C ASP A 96 25.43 -4.92 -9.51
N LEU A 97 24.67 -4.33 -10.41
CA LEU A 97 25.13 -3.33 -11.37
C LEU A 97 24.82 -1.91 -10.88
N THR A 98 25.68 -0.98 -11.26
CA THR A 98 25.45 0.46 -11.04
C THR A 98 24.28 0.98 -11.88
N VAL A 99 23.82 2.20 -11.60
CA VAL A 99 22.82 2.90 -12.43
C VAL A 99 23.27 2.95 -13.89
N LEU A 100 24.53 3.33 -14.14
CA LEU A 100 25.06 3.45 -15.50
C LEU A 100 25.20 2.09 -16.18
N GLU A 101 25.62 1.05 -15.47
CA GLU A 101 25.75 -0.31 -16.02
C GLU A 101 24.39 -0.92 -16.36
N ASN A 102 23.34 -0.66 -15.55
CA ASN A 102 21.97 -1.04 -15.91
C ASN A 102 21.53 -0.33 -17.20
N LEU A 103 21.73 0.99 -17.31
CA LEU A 103 21.42 1.73 -18.53
C LEU A 103 22.22 1.17 -19.73
N ASN A 104 23.51 0.83 -19.56
CA ASN A 104 24.34 0.25 -20.61
C ASN A 104 23.74 -1.07 -21.12
N LEU A 105 23.39 -1.97 -20.20
CA LEU A 105 22.81 -3.27 -20.56
C LEU A 105 21.52 -3.11 -21.37
N TYR A 106 20.61 -2.24 -20.91
CA TYR A 106 19.34 -2.00 -21.62
C TYR A 106 19.54 -1.27 -22.96
N ALA A 107 20.50 -0.34 -23.05
CA ALA A 107 20.85 0.31 -24.30
C ALA A 107 21.41 -0.67 -25.35
N ASP A 108 22.26 -1.61 -24.91
CA ASP A 108 22.78 -2.68 -25.78
C ASP A 108 21.63 -3.57 -26.29
N LEU A 109 20.69 -3.96 -25.42
CA LEU A 109 19.51 -4.75 -25.79
C LEU A 109 18.58 -4.02 -26.76
N LYS A 110 18.52 -2.69 -26.70
CA LYS A 110 17.71 -1.83 -27.58
C LYS A 110 18.51 -1.29 -28.79
N ASN A 111 19.78 -1.70 -28.98
CA ASN A 111 20.67 -1.25 -30.02
C ASN A 111 20.84 0.29 -30.09
N VAL A 112 20.84 0.94 -28.93
CA VAL A 112 21.13 2.37 -28.80
C VAL A 112 22.64 2.54 -28.67
N ILE A 113 23.30 3.08 -29.68
CA ILE A 113 24.78 3.14 -29.79
C ILE A 113 25.29 4.54 -30.10
N GLY A 114 26.60 4.75 -29.93
CA GLY A 114 27.31 5.96 -30.39
C GLY A 114 26.88 7.25 -29.68
N GLU A 115 26.77 8.33 -30.43
CA GLU A 115 26.40 9.66 -29.92
C GLU A 115 24.94 9.74 -29.49
N GLU A 116 24.05 8.96 -30.11
CA GLU A 116 22.68 8.85 -29.70
C GLU A 116 22.56 8.33 -28.26
N ARG A 117 23.36 7.33 -27.89
CA ARG A 117 23.42 6.77 -26.55
C ARG A 117 23.77 7.83 -25.50
N LYS A 118 24.77 8.66 -25.78
CA LYS A 118 25.19 9.73 -24.88
C LYS A 118 24.08 10.75 -24.68
N ARG A 119 23.44 11.19 -25.77
CA ARG A 119 22.35 12.14 -25.74
C ARG A 119 21.16 11.62 -24.94
N VAL A 120 20.73 10.37 -25.20
CA VAL A 120 19.60 9.74 -24.51
C VAL A 120 19.91 9.56 -23.03
N TYR A 121 21.14 9.19 -22.65
CA TYR A 121 21.52 9.07 -21.24
C TYR A 121 21.43 10.40 -20.50
N GLN A 122 21.93 11.50 -21.08
CA GLN A 122 21.79 12.82 -20.49
C GLN A 122 20.33 13.18 -20.25
N GLN A 123 19.48 12.94 -21.25
CA GLN A 123 18.04 13.22 -21.13
C GLN A 123 17.38 12.36 -20.05
N LEU A 124 17.58 11.06 -20.06
CA LEU A 124 16.94 10.14 -19.11
C LEU A 124 17.44 10.32 -17.67
N LEU A 125 18.75 10.51 -17.47
CA LEU A 125 19.32 10.75 -16.16
C LEU A 125 18.87 12.08 -15.57
N SER A 126 18.75 13.12 -16.39
CA SER A 126 18.18 14.41 -15.97
C SER A 126 16.68 14.30 -15.69
N PHE A 127 15.92 13.64 -16.54
CA PHE A 127 14.48 13.44 -16.41
C PHE A 127 14.12 12.66 -15.13
N THR A 128 14.96 11.68 -14.74
CA THR A 128 14.75 10.85 -13.56
C THR A 128 15.47 11.33 -12.30
N ASP A 129 16.22 12.42 -12.38
CA ASP A 129 17.09 12.96 -11.31
C ASP A 129 18.10 11.92 -10.78
N LEU A 130 18.66 11.11 -11.68
CA LEU A 130 19.65 10.08 -11.32
C LEU A 130 21.08 10.46 -11.70
N THR A 131 21.33 11.66 -12.22
CA THR A 131 22.65 12.12 -12.71
C THR A 131 23.75 11.97 -11.67
N ARG A 132 23.45 12.26 -10.40
CA ARG A 132 24.41 12.19 -9.28
C ARG A 132 24.67 10.75 -8.77
N PHE A 133 23.90 9.79 -9.24
CA PHE A 133 23.91 8.41 -8.73
C PHE A 133 24.41 7.38 -9.73
N THR A 134 24.98 7.80 -10.85
CA THR A 134 25.41 6.92 -11.96
C THR A 134 26.36 5.79 -11.55
N SER A 135 27.22 6.02 -10.58
CA SER A 135 28.19 5.04 -10.03
C SER A 135 27.65 4.22 -8.86
N ARG A 136 26.42 4.50 -8.40
CA ARG A 136 25.82 3.79 -7.26
C ARG A 136 25.22 2.47 -7.73
N LEU A 137 25.44 1.37 -6.96
CA LEU A 137 24.78 0.10 -7.22
C LEU A 137 23.26 0.22 -7.13
N ALA A 138 22.53 -0.39 -8.08
CA ALA A 138 21.08 -0.38 -8.09
C ALA A 138 20.49 -0.99 -6.81
N GLY A 139 21.14 -2.01 -6.23
CA GLY A 139 20.76 -2.58 -4.94
C GLY A 139 20.72 -1.58 -3.79
N ASN A 140 21.55 -0.54 -3.84
CA ASN A 140 21.68 0.51 -2.81
C ASN A 140 20.80 1.75 -3.08
N LEU A 141 19.94 1.72 -4.09
CA LEU A 141 18.96 2.76 -4.37
C LEU A 141 17.72 2.59 -3.48
N SER A 142 17.02 3.71 -3.20
CA SER A 142 15.67 3.64 -2.59
C SER A 142 14.67 3.02 -3.57
N GLY A 143 13.50 2.58 -3.06
CA GLY A 143 12.43 2.03 -3.91
C GLY A 143 12.04 2.99 -5.04
N GLY A 144 11.80 4.28 -4.72
CA GLY A 144 11.50 5.29 -5.73
C GLY A 144 12.62 5.51 -6.74
N MET A 145 13.89 5.51 -6.32
CA MET A 145 15.01 5.60 -7.25
C MET A 145 15.14 4.37 -8.15
N LYS A 146 14.85 3.16 -7.63
CA LYS A 146 14.79 1.94 -8.45
C LYS A 146 13.69 2.03 -9.51
N GLN A 147 12.51 2.56 -9.16
CA GLN A 147 11.43 2.77 -10.12
C GLN A 147 11.82 3.79 -11.20
N LYS A 148 12.43 4.91 -10.81
CA LYS A 148 12.94 5.90 -11.76
C LYS A 148 13.99 5.31 -12.71
N LEU A 149 14.92 4.49 -12.20
CA LEU A 149 15.89 3.77 -13.03
C LEU A 149 15.21 2.75 -13.96
N GLY A 150 14.23 2.00 -13.45
CA GLY A 150 13.43 1.07 -14.25
C GLY A 150 12.70 1.78 -15.39
N LEU A 151 12.09 2.94 -15.10
CA LEU A 151 11.46 3.78 -16.12
C LEU A 151 12.49 4.27 -17.15
N ALA A 152 13.65 4.78 -16.72
CA ALA A 152 14.73 5.21 -17.61
C ALA A 152 15.19 4.08 -18.54
N CYS A 153 15.43 2.88 -18.00
CA CYS A 153 15.78 1.70 -18.79
C CYS A 153 14.68 1.31 -19.80
N THR A 154 13.42 1.45 -19.41
CA THR A 154 12.27 1.12 -20.26
C THR A 154 12.07 2.12 -21.40
N LEU A 155 12.46 3.38 -21.22
CA LEU A 155 12.38 4.45 -22.21
C LEU A 155 13.51 4.41 -23.25
N LEU A 156 14.55 3.60 -23.06
CA LEU A 156 15.60 3.42 -24.07
C LEU A 156 15.01 2.87 -25.38
N GLY A 157 15.46 3.43 -26.49
CA GLY A 157 14.92 3.12 -27.83
C GLY A 157 13.63 3.87 -28.18
N SER A 158 13.23 4.87 -27.37
CA SER A 158 12.11 5.78 -27.64
C SER A 158 10.79 5.05 -27.97
N PRO A 159 10.24 4.25 -27.04
CA PRO A 159 9.03 3.49 -27.27
C PRO A 159 7.82 4.41 -27.54
N LYS A 160 6.87 3.93 -28.35
CA LYS A 160 5.58 4.60 -28.60
C LYS A 160 4.50 4.15 -27.61
N VAL A 161 4.66 2.94 -27.08
CA VAL A 161 3.76 2.30 -26.11
C VAL A 161 4.53 1.98 -24.85
N LEU A 162 4.00 2.34 -23.69
CA LEU A 162 4.58 2.07 -22.38
C LEU A 162 3.60 1.25 -21.53
N LEU A 163 4.01 0.05 -21.15
CA LEU A 163 3.27 -0.83 -20.26
C LEU A 163 3.95 -0.85 -18.90
N LEU A 164 3.27 -0.39 -17.86
CA LEU A 164 3.77 -0.28 -16.52
C LEU A 164 2.96 -1.21 -15.59
N ASP A 165 3.61 -2.22 -15.02
CA ASP A 165 2.95 -3.21 -14.17
C ASP A 165 3.20 -2.89 -12.70
N GLU A 166 2.23 -2.27 -12.04
CA GLU A 166 2.24 -1.83 -10.63
C GLU A 166 3.48 -1.00 -10.24
N PRO A 167 3.83 0.06 -11.00
CA PRO A 167 5.06 0.83 -10.78
C PRO A 167 5.06 1.64 -9.47
N GLY A 168 3.90 1.87 -8.85
CA GLY A 168 3.75 2.58 -7.57
C GLY A 168 3.98 1.70 -6.33
N VAL A 169 4.06 0.36 -6.49
CA VAL A 169 4.16 -0.54 -5.34
C VAL A 169 5.52 -0.42 -4.65
N GLY A 170 5.48 -0.24 -3.32
CA GLY A 170 6.69 -0.10 -2.49
C GLY A 170 7.42 1.25 -2.64
N VAL A 171 6.79 2.23 -3.27
CA VAL A 171 7.28 3.59 -3.43
C VAL A 171 6.59 4.51 -2.42
N ASP A 172 7.36 5.38 -1.76
CA ASP A 172 6.79 6.39 -0.85
C ASP A 172 6.00 7.46 -1.62
N PRO A 173 5.09 8.21 -0.95
CA PRO A 173 4.19 9.14 -1.60
C PRO A 173 4.89 10.23 -2.42
N ILE A 174 6.03 10.75 -1.94
CA ILE A 174 6.78 11.80 -2.64
C ILE A 174 7.34 11.26 -3.96
N ALA A 175 8.06 10.14 -3.90
CA ALA A 175 8.65 9.51 -5.07
C ALA A 175 7.58 8.98 -6.05
N ARG A 176 6.41 8.53 -5.52
CA ARG A 176 5.26 8.11 -6.33
C ARG A 176 4.66 9.30 -7.11
N ARG A 177 4.51 10.46 -6.46
CA ARG A 177 4.03 11.68 -7.11
C ARG A 177 4.99 12.15 -8.23
N GLU A 178 6.31 12.09 -7.99
CA GLU A 178 7.31 12.40 -9.00
C GLU A 178 7.24 11.44 -10.19
N LEU A 179 7.15 10.13 -9.94
CA LEU A 179 7.00 9.12 -11.00
C LEU A 179 5.74 9.36 -11.83
N TRP A 180 4.64 9.71 -11.17
CA TRP A 180 3.38 10.04 -11.82
C TRP A 180 3.49 11.27 -12.73
N GLN A 181 4.14 12.33 -12.25
CA GLN A 181 4.42 13.53 -13.06
C GLN A 181 5.25 13.22 -14.31
N MET A 182 6.30 12.39 -14.16
CA MET A 182 7.11 11.94 -15.30
C MET A 182 6.27 11.22 -16.35
N VAL A 183 5.41 10.29 -15.92
CA VAL A 183 4.56 9.52 -16.83
C VAL A 183 3.51 10.39 -17.50
N HIS A 184 2.94 11.38 -16.80
CA HIS A 184 2.04 12.36 -17.40
C HIS A 184 2.70 13.21 -18.48
N THR A 185 3.95 13.61 -18.26
CA THR A 185 4.73 14.34 -19.29
C THR A 185 4.88 13.49 -20.56
N LEU A 186 5.27 12.22 -20.41
CA LEU A 186 5.41 11.28 -21.54
C LEU A 186 4.08 11.06 -22.27
N ALA A 187 2.97 10.99 -21.56
CA ALA A 187 1.64 10.88 -22.16
C ALA A 187 1.28 12.14 -22.95
N GLY A 188 1.59 13.33 -22.41
CA GLY A 188 1.38 14.62 -23.09
C GLY A 188 2.15 14.74 -24.41
N ASP A 189 3.29 14.07 -24.53
CA ASP A 189 4.09 13.98 -25.76
C ASP A 189 3.52 12.95 -26.77
N GLY A 190 2.34 12.39 -26.50
CA GLY A 190 1.61 11.51 -27.42
C GLY A 190 1.85 10.01 -27.20
N MET A 191 2.66 9.61 -26.22
CA MET A 191 2.90 8.20 -25.89
C MET A 191 1.60 7.52 -25.42
N LEU A 192 1.38 6.25 -25.82
CA LEU A 192 0.31 5.42 -25.29
C LEU A 192 0.80 4.75 -24.01
N ILE A 193 0.12 5.00 -22.88
CA ILE A 193 0.54 4.50 -21.58
C ILE A 193 -0.58 3.70 -20.94
N LEU A 194 -0.26 2.45 -20.58
CA LEU A 194 -1.09 1.58 -19.73
C LEU A 194 -0.40 1.40 -18.39
N TRP A 195 -1.04 1.92 -17.33
CA TRP A 195 -0.58 1.86 -15.95
C TRP A 195 -1.41 0.87 -15.16
N SER A 196 -0.87 -0.30 -14.81
CA SER A 196 -1.60 -1.18 -13.90
C SER A 196 -1.39 -0.76 -12.46
N THR A 197 -2.46 -0.80 -11.69
CA THR A 197 -2.40 -0.46 -10.27
C THR A 197 -3.49 -1.15 -9.46
N SER A 198 -3.17 -1.45 -8.21
CA SER A 198 -4.11 -1.76 -7.14
C SER A 198 -4.41 -0.53 -6.26
N TYR A 199 -3.74 0.60 -6.49
CA TYR A 199 -3.93 1.84 -5.75
C TYR A 199 -5.01 2.70 -6.40
N LEU A 200 -6.04 3.01 -5.62
CA LEU A 200 -7.23 3.67 -6.13
C LEU A 200 -7.03 5.17 -6.34
N ASP A 201 -6.14 5.79 -5.58
CA ASP A 201 -5.68 7.16 -5.76
C ASP A 201 -4.97 7.37 -7.10
N GLU A 202 -4.15 6.39 -7.53
CA GLU A 202 -3.53 6.39 -8.87
C GLU A 202 -4.59 6.19 -9.97
N ALA A 203 -5.55 5.29 -9.75
CA ALA A 203 -6.64 5.05 -10.69
C ALA A 203 -7.49 6.30 -10.92
N GLU A 204 -7.75 7.08 -9.87
CA GLU A 204 -8.53 8.32 -9.94
C GLU A 204 -7.84 9.42 -10.77
N GLN A 205 -6.51 9.40 -10.83
CA GLN A 205 -5.72 10.33 -11.63
C GLN A 205 -5.64 9.97 -13.13
N CYS A 206 -5.99 8.73 -13.49
CA CYS A 206 -6.02 8.30 -14.89
C CYS A 206 -7.17 8.99 -15.65
N LYS A 207 -6.95 9.28 -16.96
CA LYS A 207 -8.01 9.81 -17.80
C LYS A 207 -9.11 8.78 -18.06
N ASN A 208 -8.71 7.53 -18.31
CA ASN A 208 -9.59 6.39 -18.48
C ASN A 208 -9.09 5.23 -17.64
N ILE A 209 -9.98 4.33 -17.27
CA ILE A 209 -9.65 3.09 -16.58
C ILE A 209 -10.31 1.88 -17.23
N LEU A 210 -9.62 0.74 -17.13
CA LEU A 210 -10.15 -0.59 -17.35
C LEU A 210 -10.15 -1.29 -15.99
N LEU A 211 -11.34 -1.53 -15.41
CA LEU A 211 -11.48 -2.17 -14.11
C LEU A 211 -11.74 -3.66 -14.30
N LEU A 212 -10.78 -4.46 -13.86
CA LEU A 212 -10.84 -5.92 -13.91
C LEU A 212 -11.18 -6.51 -12.55
N ASN A 213 -11.97 -7.58 -12.55
CA ASN A 213 -12.16 -8.44 -11.39
C ASN A 213 -12.34 -9.90 -11.83
N LYS A 214 -11.59 -10.82 -11.23
CA LYS A 214 -11.65 -12.27 -11.53
C LYS A 214 -11.61 -12.60 -13.03
N GLY A 215 -10.80 -11.86 -13.77
CA GLY A 215 -10.62 -11.99 -15.22
C GLY A 215 -11.62 -11.23 -16.09
N GLU A 216 -12.69 -10.68 -15.52
CA GLU A 216 -13.74 -9.98 -16.25
C GLU A 216 -13.54 -8.47 -16.23
N LEU A 217 -13.86 -7.77 -17.32
CA LEU A 217 -13.89 -6.32 -17.42
C LEU A 217 -15.22 -5.79 -16.86
N LEU A 218 -15.19 -5.21 -15.66
CA LEU A 218 -16.40 -4.69 -15.00
C LEU A 218 -16.74 -3.25 -15.42
N TYR A 219 -15.73 -2.46 -15.77
CA TYR A 219 -15.92 -1.07 -16.17
C TYR A 219 -14.81 -0.62 -17.12
N SER A 220 -15.18 0.18 -18.10
CA SER A 220 -14.28 0.89 -18.99
C SER A 220 -14.77 2.32 -19.17
N GLY A 221 -13.93 3.32 -18.87
CA GLY A 221 -14.28 4.72 -19.02
C GLY A 221 -13.60 5.63 -17.99
N VAL A 222 -14.15 6.84 -17.84
CA VAL A 222 -13.60 7.89 -16.96
C VAL A 222 -13.88 7.56 -15.49
N PRO A 223 -12.89 7.59 -14.60
CA PRO A 223 -13.07 7.30 -13.15
C PRO A 223 -14.18 8.14 -12.52
N GLN A 224 -14.22 9.44 -12.81
CA GLN A 224 -15.20 10.38 -12.25
C GLN A 224 -16.64 10.00 -12.59
N THR A 225 -16.88 9.40 -13.75
CA THR A 225 -18.21 8.89 -14.13
C THR A 225 -18.65 7.74 -13.24
N LEU A 226 -17.72 6.89 -12.82
CA LEU A 226 -17.99 5.80 -11.88
C LEU A 226 -18.23 6.36 -10.48
N THR A 227 -17.39 7.27 -10.00
CA THR A 227 -17.51 7.96 -8.70
C THR A 227 -18.83 8.70 -8.57
N ALA A 228 -19.29 9.37 -9.64
CA ALA A 228 -20.57 10.10 -9.64
C ALA A 228 -21.79 9.22 -9.33
N LYS A 229 -21.73 7.90 -9.59
CA LYS A 229 -22.80 6.94 -9.23
C LYS A 229 -23.00 6.80 -7.72
N MET A 230 -22.02 7.24 -6.94
CA MET A 230 -22.06 7.23 -5.47
C MET A 230 -22.64 8.50 -4.85
N ALA A 231 -23.03 9.48 -5.66
CA ALA A 231 -23.66 10.71 -5.19
C ALA A 231 -24.90 10.40 -4.33
N GLY A 232 -24.97 11.02 -3.13
CA GLY A 232 -26.05 10.79 -2.17
C GLY A 232 -26.00 9.43 -1.45
N ARG A 233 -24.89 8.67 -1.58
CA ARG A 233 -24.71 7.37 -0.93
C ARG A 233 -23.55 7.34 0.07
N SER A 234 -22.65 8.31 0.02
CA SER A 234 -21.49 8.42 0.91
C SER A 234 -21.81 9.39 2.05
N PHE A 235 -21.61 8.98 3.29
CA PHE A 235 -21.91 9.75 4.48
C PHE A 235 -20.81 9.62 5.53
N LEU A 236 -20.67 10.65 6.37
CA LEU A 236 -19.89 10.63 7.60
C LEU A 236 -20.84 10.60 8.80
N LEU A 237 -20.55 9.72 9.73
CA LEU A 237 -21.18 9.66 11.04
C LEU A 237 -20.15 10.05 12.10
N ASN A 238 -20.30 11.22 12.69
CA ASN A 238 -19.43 11.65 13.78
C ASN A 238 -19.73 10.82 15.03
N VAL A 239 -18.68 10.30 15.64
CA VAL A 239 -18.78 9.43 16.81
C VAL A 239 -17.75 9.87 17.84
N GLU A 240 -18.22 10.25 19.02
CA GLU A 240 -17.34 10.70 20.10
C GLU A 240 -16.46 9.57 20.65
N GLY A 241 -15.19 9.87 20.84
CA GLY A 241 -14.22 9.02 21.51
C GLY A 241 -13.98 7.66 20.84
N HIS A 242 -13.69 6.65 21.66
CA HIS A 242 -13.33 5.29 21.20
C HIS A 242 -14.50 4.47 20.64
N GLN A 243 -15.74 5.00 20.60
CA GLN A 243 -16.92 4.27 20.14
C GLN A 243 -16.95 4.02 18.62
N ARG A 244 -16.13 4.73 17.83
CA ARG A 244 -16.15 4.65 16.36
C ARG A 244 -15.94 3.22 15.82
N ARG A 245 -15.06 2.41 16.44
CA ARG A 245 -14.84 1.01 16.05
C ARG A 245 -16.08 0.17 16.28
N LYS A 246 -16.70 0.29 17.44
CA LYS A 246 -17.93 -0.41 17.78
C LYS A 246 -19.08 -0.02 16.85
N VAL A 247 -19.23 1.27 16.56
CA VAL A 247 -20.24 1.78 15.61
C VAL A 247 -19.97 1.26 14.21
N LEU A 248 -18.72 1.26 13.75
CA LEU A 248 -18.34 0.68 12.45
C LEU A 248 -18.72 -0.81 12.37
N GLN A 249 -18.35 -1.63 13.37
CA GLN A 249 -18.68 -3.05 13.41
C GLN A 249 -20.20 -3.31 13.42
N GLN A 250 -20.96 -2.45 14.07
CA GLN A 250 -22.42 -2.52 14.04
C GLN A 250 -23.02 -2.08 12.69
N ALA A 251 -22.38 -1.10 12.03
CA ALA A 251 -22.85 -0.58 10.77
C ALA A 251 -22.63 -1.55 9.59
N ILE A 252 -21.45 -2.17 9.49
CA ILE A 252 -21.11 -3.02 8.34
C ILE A 252 -21.96 -4.29 8.23
N ILE A 253 -22.57 -4.73 9.33
CA ILE A 253 -23.50 -5.88 9.32
C ILE A 253 -24.94 -5.49 8.98
N GLN A 254 -25.25 -4.19 8.85
CA GLN A 254 -26.59 -3.72 8.50
C GLN A 254 -26.85 -3.90 7.01
N PRO A 255 -28.04 -4.40 6.63
CA PRO A 255 -28.36 -4.65 5.22
C PRO A 255 -28.38 -3.38 4.35
N GLN A 256 -28.50 -2.18 4.96
CA GLN A 256 -28.50 -0.88 4.29
C GLN A 256 -27.09 -0.41 3.92
N VAL A 257 -26.05 -0.96 4.56
CA VAL A 257 -24.65 -0.54 4.39
C VAL A 257 -23.98 -1.42 3.34
N THR A 258 -23.28 -0.80 2.41
CA THR A 258 -22.44 -1.49 1.40
C THR A 258 -21.00 -1.60 1.86
N ASP A 259 -20.48 -0.56 2.53
CA ASP A 259 -19.12 -0.53 3.08
C ASP A 259 -19.03 0.49 4.21
N GLY A 260 -18.02 0.37 5.05
CA GLY A 260 -17.75 1.33 6.11
C GLY A 260 -16.28 1.32 6.53
N VAL A 261 -15.76 2.52 6.85
CA VAL A 261 -14.39 2.70 7.34
C VAL A 261 -14.31 3.80 8.39
N ILE A 262 -13.28 3.74 9.22
CA ILE A 262 -12.91 4.85 10.09
C ILE A 262 -12.25 5.93 9.22
N GLN A 263 -12.63 7.16 9.42
CA GLN A 263 -12.02 8.33 8.82
C GLN A 263 -11.84 9.41 9.88
N GLY A 264 -10.62 9.50 10.42
CA GLY A 264 -10.34 10.38 11.56
C GLY A 264 -11.28 10.10 12.74
N GLN A 265 -12.00 11.10 13.21
CA GLN A 265 -12.98 10.98 14.31
C GLN A 265 -14.36 10.48 13.85
N SER A 266 -14.55 10.22 12.57
CA SER A 266 -15.82 9.82 11.99
C SER A 266 -15.81 8.37 11.50
N VAL A 267 -16.99 7.82 11.28
CA VAL A 267 -17.22 6.60 10.51
C VAL A 267 -17.77 6.98 9.15
N ARG A 268 -17.02 6.71 8.08
CA ARG A 268 -17.52 6.86 6.71
C ARG A 268 -18.33 5.64 6.34
N LEU A 269 -19.55 5.84 5.87
CA LEU A 269 -20.49 4.80 5.48
C LEU A 269 -20.91 4.97 4.02
N ILE A 270 -20.93 3.88 3.29
CA ILE A 270 -21.48 3.78 1.95
C ILE A 270 -22.80 3.05 2.04
N LEU A 271 -23.87 3.74 1.68
CA LEU A 271 -25.22 3.21 1.81
C LEU A 271 -25.74 2.68 0.47
N LYS A 272 -26.63 1.69 0.53
CA LYS A 272 -27.40 1.25 -0.64
C LYS A 272 -28.35 2.36 -1.11
N LYS A 273 -28.72 2.32 -2.38
CA LYS A 273 -29.73 3.26 -2.91
C LYS A 273 -31.05 3.14 -2.15
N HIS A 274 -31.69 4.27 -1.89
CA HIS A 274 -33.00 4.36 -1.23
C HIS A 274 -33.04 3.72 0.17
N CYS A 275 -31.94 3.79 0.93
CA CYS A 275 -31.91 3.27 2.29
C CYS A 275 -32.64 4.23 3.26
N ASP A 276 -33.31 3.65 4.26
CA ASP A 276 -33.87 4.39 5.39
C ASP A 276 -32.75 4.72 6.39
N GLN A 277 -32.31 5.98 6.37
CA GLN A 277 -31.26 6.48 7.25
C GLN A 277 -31.68 6.49 8.72
N THR A 278 -32.95 6.74 9.00
CA THR A 278 -33.50 6.76 10.37
C THR A 278 -33.47 5.35 10.97
N ALA A 279 -33.89 4.35 10.19
CA ALA A 279 -33.83 2.95 10.62
C ALA A 279 -32.38 2.50 10.87
N LEU A 280 -31.43 2.94 10.04
CA LEU A 280 -30.00 2.66 10.25
C LEU A 280 -29.50 3.28 11.57
N LEU A 281 -29.75 4.57 11.82
CA LEU A 281 -29.29 5.25 13.04
C LEU A 281 -29.89 4.62 14.31
N ASN A 282 -31.17 4.22 14.26
CA ASN A 282 -31.81 3.47 15.35
C ASN A 282 -31.12 2.12 15.60
N ALA A 283 -30.79 1.37 14.53
CA ALA A 283 -30.08 0.09 14.63
C ALA A 283 -28.65 0.24 15.20
N LEU A 284 -28.02 1.40 14.98
CA LEU A 284 -26.72 1.75 15.55
C LEU A 284 -26.79 2.27 17.00
N GLY A 285 -28.00 2.39 17.58
CA GLY A 285 -28.21 2.99 18.91
C GLY A 285 -27.86 4.47 18.98
N LYS A 286 -27.98 5.18 17.85
CA LYS A 286 -27.64 6.61 17.71
C LYS A 286 -28.79 7.40 17.04
N PRO A 287 -30.02 7.36 17.61
CA PRO A 287 -31.19 7.95 16.96
C PRO A 287 -31.08 9.48 16.76
N ASP A 288 -30.33 10.16 17.63
CA ASP A 288 -30.15 11.62 17.59
C ASP A 288 -28.97 12.05 16.71
N ALA A 289 -28.16 11.11 16.22
CA ALA A 289 -27.04 11.41 15.35
C ALA A 289 -27.51 11.79 13.94
N LYS A 290 -26.63 12.46 13.19
CA LYS A 290 -26.87 12.84 11.80
C LYS A 290 -25.84 12.23 10.87
N LEU A 291 -26.31 11.68 9.77
CA LEU A 291 -25.47 11.31 8.65
C LEU A 291 -25.17 12.56 7.82
N ILE A 292 -23.90 12.97 7.81
CA ILE A 292 -23.44 14.14 7.08
C ILE A 292 -23.05 13.67 5.67
N PRO A 293 -23.65 14.23 4.59
CA PRO A 293 -23.23 13.88 3.23
C PRO A 293 -21.74 14.11 3.02
N ALA A 294 -21.06 13.12 2.46
CA ALA A 294 -19.65 13.19 2.14
C ALA A 294 -19.42 13.14 0.63
N THR A 295 -18.39 13.83 0.16
CA THR A 295 -17.96 13.73 -1.23
C THR A 295 -17.60 12.28 -1.56
N PRO A 296 -18.22 11.68 -2.61
CA PRO A 296 -17.86 10.34 -3.05
C PRO A 296 -16.39 10.26 -3.45
N ARG A 297 -15.76 9.14 -3.13
CA ARG A 297 -14.41 8.77 -3.58
C ARG A 297 -14.49 7.68 -4.64
N PHE A 298 -13.48 7.58 -5.47
CA PHE A 298 -13.37 6.46 -6.42
C PHE A 298 -13.38 5.10 -5.70
N GLU A 299 -12.77 5.02 -4.52
CA GLU A 299 -12.79 3.83 -3.67
C GLU A 299 -14.20 3.39 -3.30
N ASP A 300 -15.11 4.32 -2.99
CA ASP A 300 -16.51 4.01 -2.67
C ASP A 300 -17.19 3.27 -3.83
N ALA A 301 -16.96 3.78 -5.05
CA ALA A 301 -17.52 3.22 -6.27
C ALA A 301 -16.87 1.88 -6.65
N PHE A 302 -15.56 1.76 -6.43
CA PHE A 302 -14.82 0.53 -6.67
C PHE A 302 -15.33 -0.60 -5.78
N ILE A 303 -15.45 -0.36 -4.47
CA ILE A 303 -15.95 -1.34 -3.50
C ILE A 303 -17.42 -1.71 -3.80
N ASP A 304 -18.27 -0.73 -4.10
CA ASP A 304 -19.68 -0.98 -4.47
C ASP A 304 -19.78 -1.88 -5.72
N LEU A 305 -18.93 -1.64 -6.72
CA LEU A 305 -18.92 -2.43 -7.96
C LEU A 305 -18.45 -3.87 -7.73
N LEU A 306 -17.58 -4.10 -6.75
CA LEU A 306 -17.12 -5.44 -6.37
C LEU A 306 -18.11 -6.20 -5.46
N GLY A 307 -19.23 -5.57 -5.10
CA GLY A 307 -20.28 -6.20 -4.29
C GLY A 307 -20.31 -5.76 -2.83
N GLY A 308 -19.47 -4.80 -2.46
CA GLY A 308 -19.38 -4.25 -1.11
C GLY A 308 -18.11 -4.69 -0.36
N GLY A 309 -17.88 -4.03 0.78
CA GLY A 309 -16.83 -4.39 1.74
C GLY A 309 -17.21 -5.60 2.61
N PRO A 310 -16.38 -5.94 3.62
CA PRO A 310 -16.70 -6.99 4.57
C PRO A 310 -18.04 -6.69 5.29
N SER A 311 -18.97 -7.63 5.24
CA SER A 311 -20.31 -7.51 5.84
C SER A 311 -20.48 -8.40 7.08
N HIS A 312 -19.39 -8.84 7.69
CA HIS A 312 -19.35 -9.68 8.88
C HIS A 312 -18.47 -9.07 9.96
N LYS A 313 -18.63 -9.55 11.18
CA LYS A 313 -17.73 -9.20 12.30
C LYS A 313 -16.39 -9.90 12.13
N SER A 314 -15.38 -9.37 12.81
CA SER A 314 -14.06 -10.01 12.86
C SER A 314 -14.14 -11.34 13.61
N GLU A 315 -14.03 -12.47 12.89
CA GLU A 315 -13.93 -13.81 13.52
C GLU A 315 -12.73 -13.89 14.46
N LEU A 316 -11.63 -13.22 14.12
CA LEU A 316 -10.46 -13.13 14.98
C LEU A 316 -10.78 -12.48 16.33
N ALA A 317 -11.57 -11.40 16.34
CA ALA A 317 -11.97 -10.75 17.60
C ALA A 317 -12.84 -11.66 18.49
N GLU A 318 -13.58 -12.60 17.93
CA GLU A 318 -14.41 -13.53 18.69
C GLU A 318 -13.56 -14.55 19.48
N ILE A 319 -12.42 -14.95 18.91
CA ILE A 319 -11.52 -15.95 19.51
C ILE A 319 -10.42 -15.33 20.40
N MET A 320 -10.21 -14.00 20.32
CA MET A 320 -9.21 -13.31 21.14
C MET A 320 -9.75 -13.05 22.57
N PRO A 321 -8.91 -13.22 23.61
CA PRO A 321 -9.30 -12.90 24.97
C PRO A 321 -9.55 -11.41 25.16
N GLN A 322 -10.44 -11.07 26.10
CA GLN A 322 -10.67 -9.68 26.49
C GLN A 322 -9.55 -9.22 27.43
N ILE A 323 -8.82 -8.18 27.05
CA ILE A 323 -7.84 -7.52 27.91
C ILE A 323 -8.58 -6.44 28.70
N PRO A 324 -8.38 -6.35 30.03
CA PRO A 324 -9.02 -5.32 30.84
C PRO A 324 -8.69 -3.91 30.34
N PRO A 325 -9.66 -3.00 30.26
CA PRO A 325 -9.41 -1.64 29.84
C PRO A 325 -8.56 -0.89 30.88
N ALA A 326 -7.52 -0.21 30.41
CA ALA A 326 -6.67 0.68 31.20
C ALA A 326 -6.22 1.85 30.30
N PRO A 327 -7.13 2.77 29.94
CA PRO A 327 -6.91 3.74 28.85
C PRO A 327 -5.80 4.76 29.15
N ASP A 328 -5.43 4.95 30.42
CA ASP A 328 -4.35 5.87 30.81
C ASP A 328 -2.99 5.16 30.96
N GLU A 329 -2.97 3.83 30.87
CA GLU A 329 -1.72 3.06 30.96
C GLU A 329 -0.88 3.22 29.70
N THR A 330 0.33 3.73 29.85
CA THR A 330 1.35 3.74 28.78
C THR A 330 1.98 2.36 28.68
N VAL A 331 1.78 1.68 27.55
CA VAL A 331 2.29 0.32 27.30
C VAL A 331 3.49 0.28 26.38
N ILE A 332 3.70 1.32 25.58
CA ILE A 332 4.87 1.48 24.71
C ILE A 332 5.42 2.89 24.95
N GLU A 333 6.72 3.02 25.17
CA GLU A 333 7.35 4.31 25.36
C GLU A 333 8.76 4.33 24.76
N ALA A 334 9.03 5.34 23.92
CA ALA A 334 10.34 5.69 23.42
C ALA A 334 10.83 6.95 24.13
N GLN A 335 12.01 6.90 24.73
CA GLN A 335 12.63 8.02 25.44
C GLN A 335 13.98 8.35 24.80
N GLN A 336 14.08 9.49 24.09
CA GLN A 336 15.27 9.99 23.39
C GLN A 336 15.95 8.90 22.54
N LEU A 337 15.12 8.10 21.87
CA LEU A 337 15.53 6.89 21.19
C LEU A 337 16.37 7.22 19.96
N THR A 338 17.62 6.79 19.97
CA THR A 338 18.59 7.11 18.90
C THR A 338 19.27 5.85 18.38
N LYS A 339 19.42 5.76 17.04
CA LYS A 339 20.19 4.71 16.38
C LYS A 339 21.13 5.27 15.34
N MET A 340 22.43 5.10 15.57
CA MET A 340 23.51 5.44 14.64
C MET A 340 23.98 4.22 13.87
N PHE A 341 24.22 4.38 12.58
CA PHE A 341 24.96 3.46 11.73
C PHE A 341 26.20 4.21 11.18
N GLY A 342 27.35 4.02 11.82
CA GLY A 342 28.51 4.86 11.60
C GLY A 342 28.20 6.32 11.97
N GLN A 343 28.31 7.23 11.00
CA GLN A 343 27.96 8.66 11.18
C GLN A 343 26.50 8.98 10.84
N PHE A 344 25.75 8.02 10.29
CA PHE A 344 24.36 8.22 9.89
C PHE A 344 23.39 7.95 11.03
N ALA A 345 22.61 8.95 11.41
CA ALA A 345 21.52 8.82 12.37
C ALA A 345 20.25 8.31 11.64
N ALA A 346 19.95 7.02 11.77
CA ALA A 346 18.73 6.45 11.22
C ALA A 346 17.49 6.79 12.05
N THR A 347 17.69 7.02 13.36
CA THR A 347 16.70 7.52 14.32
C THR A 347 17.44 8.48 15.24
N ASP A 348 16.88 9.66 15.48
CA ASP A 348 17.53 10.75 16.18
C ASP A 348 16.61 11.35 17.26
N HIS A 349 16.87 11.03 18.54
CA HIS A 349 16.15 11.53 19.72
C HIS A 349 14.62 11.44 19.59
N VAL A 350 14.12 10.26 19.24
CA VAL A 350 12.69 10.03 19.06
C VAL A 350 12.01 9.78 20.41
N ASP A 351 10.95 10.55 20.67
CA ASP A 351 10.09 10.43 21.86
C ASP A 351 8.64 10.20 21.45
N PHE A 352 8.01 9.17 22.01
CA PHE A 352 6.57 8.97 21.94
C PHE A 352 6.09 7.98 22.99
N GLN A 353 4.78 8.01 23.25
CA GLN A 353 4.09 7.09 24.16
C GLN A 353 2.85 6.56 23.46
N VAL A 354 2.52 5.27 23.68
CA VAL A 354 1.31 4.60 23.18
C VAL A 354 0.53 4.06 24.37
N LYS A 355 -0.75 4.37 24.40
CA LYS A 355 -1.66 3.95 25.47
C LYS A 355 -2.25 2.58 25.18
N ARG A 356 -2.73 1.88 26.24
CA ARG A 356 -3.39 0.58 26.10
C ARG A 356 -4.66 0.70 25.25
N GLY A 357 -4.83 -0.23 24.30
CA GLY A 357 -5.99 -0.26 23.41
C GLY A 357 -6.00 0.85 22.34
N GLU A 358 -4.83 1.46 22.06
CA GLU A 358 -4.64 2.47 21.04
C GLU A 358 -4.05 1.85 19.76
N ILE A 359 -4.43 2.38 18.60
CA ILE A 359 -3.71 2.18 17.33
C ILE A 359 -2.82 3.41 17.10
N PHE A 360 -1.51 3.21 17.21
CA PHE A 360 -0.53 4.25 16.97
C PHE A 360 0.21 4.02 15.65
N GLY A 361 0.10 4.98 14.72
CA GLY A 361 0.74 4.93 13.41
C GLY A 361 2.08 5.65 13.37
N LEU A 362 3.15 5.04 12.84
CA LEU A 362 4.35 5.74 12.40
C LEU A 362 4.28 5.94 10.89
N LEU A 363 4.06 7.17 10.47
CA LEU A 363 3.90 7.57 9.08
C LEU A 363 5.16 8.30 8.59
N GLY A 364 5.56 8.09 7.35
CA GLY A 364 6.71 8.80 6.77
C GLY A 364 7.25 8.12 5.51
N PRO A 365 8.16 8.79 4.77
CA PRO A 365 8.72 8.25 3.54
C PRO A 365 9.67 7.07 3.80
N ASN A 366 10.05 6.39 2.72
CA ASN A 366 11.04 5.32 2.80
C ASN A 366 12.40 5.90 3.24
N GLY A 367 13.06 5.20 4.17
CA GLY A 367 14.33 5.67 4.74
C GLY A 367 14.20 6.73 5.85
N ALA A 368 12.99 7.14 6.23
CA ALA A 368 12.77 8.13 7.31
C ALA A 368 13.15 7.63 8.71
N GLY A 369 13.39 6.33 8.90
CA GLY A 369 13.73 5.75 10.21
C GLY A 369 12.61 4.92 10.84
N LYS A 370 11.40 4.81 10.22
CA LYS A 370 10.25 4.06 10.74
C LYS A 370 10.60 2.64 11.17
N SER A 371 11.06 1.81 10.23
CA SER A 371 11.39 0.40 10.53
C SER A 371 12.58 0.25 11.50
N THR A 372 13.50 1.23 11.57
CA THR A 372 14.59 1.25 12.56
C THR A 372 14.02 1.49 13.95
N THR A 373 13.18 2.51 14.13
CA THR A 373 12.47 2.79 15.38
C THR A 373 11.64 1.57 15.81
N PHE A 374 10.89 1.01 14.87
CA PHE A 374 10.02 -0.15 15.09
C PHE A 374 10.80 -1.37 15.58
N LYS A 375 11.93 -1.71 14.93
CA LYS A 375 12.80 -2.81 15.36
C LYS A 375 13.41 -2.60 16.75
N MET A 376 13.70 -1.35 17.11
CA MET A 376 14.14 -1.04 18.47
C MET A 376 13.01 -1.26 19.50
N MET A 377 11.77 -0.85 19.16
CA MET A 377 10.58 -1.06 20.00
C MET A 377 10.14 -2.52 20.10
N CYS A 378 10.57 -3.40 19.20
CA CYS A 378 10.37 -4.85 19.27
C CYS A 378 11.53 -5.59 19.97
N GLY A 379 12.59 -4.88 20.38
CA GLY A 379 13.81 -5.49 20.94
C GLY A 379 14.62 -6.30 19.91
N LEU A 380 14.40 -6.05 18.60
CA LEU A 380 15.14 -6.69 17.50
C LEU A 380 16.41 -5.90 17.14
N LEU A 381 16.50 -4.66 17.56
CA LEU A 381 17.63 -3.76 17.33
C LEU A 381 17.95 -3.00 18.62
N VAL A 382 19.20 -3.05 19.05
CA VAL A 382 19.64 -2.32 20.24
C VAL A 382 19.84 -0.83 19.89
N PRO A 383 19.22 0.11 20.62
CA PRO A 383 19.47 1.54 20.41
C PRO A 383 20.91 1.91 20.75
N THR A 384 21.43 2.97 20.10
CA THR A 384 22.74 3.56 20.42
C THR A 384 22.64 4.35 21.72
N SER A 385 21.56 5.13 21.91
CA SER A 385 21.23 5.85 23.14
C SER A 385 19.72 5.94 23.31
N GLY A 386 19.27 6.40 24.47
CA GLY A 386 17.85 6.43 24.82
C GLY A 386 17.33 5.08 25.32
N LYS A 387 16.01 5.00 25.52
CA LYS A 387 15.32 3.80 26.02
C LYS A 387 14.11 3.44 25.19
N ALA A 388 13.89 2.14 25.02
CA ALA A 388 12.68 1.56 24.46
C ALA A 388 12.01 0.73 25.59
N LEU A 389 10.83 1.16 26.02
CA LEU A 389 10.09 0.54 27.10
C LEU A 389 8.81 -0.10 26.56
N VAL A 390 8.53 -1.34 26.98
CA VAL A 390 7.28 -2.04 26.67
C VAL A 390 6.76 -2.65 27.97
N LEU A 391 5.50 -2.32 28.31
CA LEU A 391 4.91 -2.67 29.62
C LEU A 391 5.82 -2.30 30.80
N GLY A 392 6.46 -1.12 30.71
CA GLY A 392 7.45 -0.65 31.70
C GLY A 392 8.80 -1.39 31.69
N MET A 393 8.96 -2.42 30.86
CA MET A 393 10.21 -3.21 30.74
C MET A 393 11.17 -2.58 29.74
N ASP A 394 12.40 -2.28 30.14
CA ASP A 394 13.45 -1.84 29.21
C ASP A 394 13.90 -3.01 28.32
N LEU A 395 13.71 -2.86 27.03
CA LEU A 395 14.02 -3.88 26.03
C LEU A 395 15.53 -4.20 25.91
N LYS A 396 16.39 -3.32 26.39
CA LYS A 396 17.84 -3.58 26.46
C LYS A 396 18.18 -4.65 27.49
N VAL A 397 17.40 -4.74 28.57
CA VAL A 397 17.66 -5.62 29.71
C VAL A 397 16.69 -6.81 29.74
N SER A 398 15.43 -6.59 29.40
CA SER A 398 14.33 -7.55 29.60
C SER A 398 13.65 -7.98 28.29
N SER A 399 14.37 -7.97 27.17
CA SER A 399 13.78 -8.24 25.84
C SER A 399 13.07 -9.62 25.74
N GLY A 400 13.56 -10.64 26.44
CA GLY A 400 12.97 -11.99 26.42
C GLY A 400 11.58 -12.05 27.06
N LYS A 401 11.39 -11.36 28.20
CA LYS A 401 10.08 -11.29 28.89
C LYS A 401 9.10 -10.43 28.09
N ALA A 402 9.55 -9.27 27.63
CA ALA A 402 8.71 -8.37 26.84
C ALA A 402 8.19 -9.04 25.57
N ARG A 403 9.04 -9.82 24.86
CA ARG A 403 8.65 -10.52 23.62
C ARG A 403 7.53 -11.56 23.80
N GLN A 404 7.28 -12.06 24.99
CA GLN A 404 6.16 -12.95 25.26
C GLN A 404 4.80 -12.24 25.14
N HIS A 405 4.78 -10.92 25.32
CA HIS A 405 3.60 -10.06 25.18
C HIS A 405 3.50 -9.39 23.81
N LEU A 406 4.49 -9.60 22.92
CA LEU A 406 4.60 -8.92 21.64
C LEU A 406 4.32 -9.86 20.47
N GLY A 407 3.36 -9.51 19.63
CA GLY A 407 3.25 -10.02 18.27
C GLY A 407 4.00 -9.10 17.32
N TYR A 408 4.75 -9.67 16.37
CA TYR A 408 5.50 -8.89 15.38
C TYR A 408 5.29 -9.43 13.96
N MET A 409 4.83 -8.57 13.09
CA MET A 409 4.72 -8.81 11.66
C MET A 409 5.69 -7.91 10.90
N ALA A 410 6.71 -8.50 10.29
CA ALA A 410 7.75 -7.78 9.57
C ALA A 410 7.31 -7.40 8.15
N GLN A 411 7.82 -6.28 7.62
CA GLN A 411 7.60 -5.80 6.26
C GLN A 411 8.00 -6.84 5.19
N LYS A 412 9.18 -7.45 5.32
CA LYS A 412 9.55 -8.62 4.52
C LYS A 412 9.07 -9.86 5.27
N PHE A 413 8.33 -10.71 4.57
CA PHE A 413 7.74 -11.89 5.19
C PHE A 413 8.78 -12.66 6.02
N SER A 414 8.54 -12.72 7.33
CA SER A 414 9.30 -13.58 8.25
C SER A 414 8.89 -15.05 8.17
N LEU A 415 8.01 -15.39 7.20
CA LEU A 415 7.54 -16.73 6.94
C LEU A 415 8.61 -17.57 6.22
N TYR A 416 8.62 -18.84 6.47
CA TYR A 416 9.43 -19.80 5.72
C TYR A 416 8.78 -20.02 4.35
N SER A 417 9.36 -19.41 3.32
CA SER A 417 8.82 -19.38 1.96
C SER A 417 8.69 -20.78 1.31
N ASN A 418 9.59 -21.70 1.68
CA ASN A 418 9.64 -23.09 1.21
C ASN A 418 8.72 -24.04 2.00
N LEU A 419 8.12 -23.61 3.10
CA LEU A 419 7.16 -24.38 3.86
C LEU A 419 5.73 -24.15 3.35
N LYS A 420 4.88 -25.16 3.56
CA LYS A 420 3.43 -25.02 3.35
C LYS A 420 2.80 -24.11 4.40
N VAL A 421 1.63 -23.56 4.12
CA VAL A 421 0.84 -22.74 5.06
C VAL A 421 0.69 -23.44 6.40
N GLY A 422 0.19 -24.68 6.43
CA GLY A 422 0.01 -25.46 7.67
C GLY A 422 1.31 -25.74 8.41
N GLN A 423 2.43 -25.85 7.69
CA GLN A 423 3.74 -26.06 8.32
C GLN A 423 4.24 -24.78 8.97
N ASN A 424 4.04 -23.60 8.36
CA ASN A 424 4.34 -22.31 8.98
C ASN A 424 3.52 -22.12 10.27
N LEU A 425 2.20 -22.33 10.22
CA LEU A 425 1.35 -22.25 11.42
C LEU A 425 1.84 -23.17 12.54
N LYS A 426 2.18 -24.43 12.20
CA LYS A 426 2.72 -25.40 13.17
C LYS A 426 4.07 -24.98 13.74
N PHE A 427 4.95 -24.43 12.92
CA PHE A 427 6.26 -23.94 13.34
C PHE A 427 6.13 -22.79 14.32
N PHE A 428 5.39 -21.72 13.93
CA PHE A 428 5.27 -20.53 14.79
C PHE A 428 4.52 -20.82 16.09
N SER A 429 3.46 -21.65 16.06
CA SER A 429 2.79 -22.06 17.28
C SER A 429 3.73 -22.80 18.24
N GLY A 430 4.62 -23.65 17.71
CA GLY A 430 5.66 -24.33 18.48
C GLY A 430 6.71 -23.38 19.07
N VAL A 431 7.13 -22.35 18.32
CA VAL A 431 8.04 -21.30 18.82
C VAL A 431 7.47 -20.58 20.03
N TYR A 432 6.16 -20.36 20.05
CA TYR A 432 5.45 -19.74 21.18
C TYR A 432 5.04 -20.75 22.28
N GLY A 433 5.55 -21.98 22.23
CA GLY A 433 5.35 -22.97 23.28
C GLY A 433 4.01 -23.68 23.27
N LEU A 434 3.26 -23.65 22.17
CA LEU A 434 2.01 -24.38 22.02
C LEU A 434 2.27 -25.81 21.54
N TYR A 435 1.67 -26.81 22.23
CA TYR A 435 1.85 -28.23 21.91
C TYR A 435 0.54 -29.01 22.00
N GLY A 436 0.50 -30.16 21.37
CA GLY A 436 -0.56 -31.15 21.49
C GLY A 436 -1.94 -30.64 21.05
N LYS A 437 -2.94 -30.72 21.91
CA LYS A 437 -4.32 -30.30 21.62
C LYS A 437 -4.41 -28.78 21.48
N GLN A 438 -3.83 -28.03 22.40
CA GLN A 438 -3.84 -26.56 22.40
C GLN A 438 -3.27 -26.00 21.07
N GLN A 439 -2.17 -26.57 20.59
CA GLN A 439 -1.57 -26.18 19.30
C GLN A 439 -2.54 -26.42 18.13
N ARG A 440 -3.19 -27.59 18.10
CA ARG A 440 -4.14 -27.94 17.02
C ARG A 440 -5.35 -27.03 17.02
N ASP A 441 -5.93 -26.79 18.20
CA ASP A 441 -7.10 -25.94 18.34
C ASP A 441 -6.76 -24.51 17.88
N LYS A 442 -5.64 -23.94 18.35
CA LYS A 442 -5.21 -22.60 17.95
C LYS A 442 -4.90 -22.48 16.45
N ILE A 443 -4.28 -23.48 15.86
CA ILE A 443 -4.06 -23.52 14.40
C ILE A 443 -5.38 -23.51 13.64
N ASN A 444 -6.37 -24.30 14.07
CA ASN A 444 -7.69 -24.35 13.44
C ASN A 444 -8.42 -23.00 13.56
N ASP A 445 -8.35 -22.36 14.73
CA ASP A 445 -8.90 -21.02 14.93
C ASP A 445 -8.31 -20.01 13.95
N MET A 446 -6.98 -20.01 13.79
CA MET A 446 -6.30 -19.11 12.85
C MET A 446 -6.64 -19.45 11.37
N ILE A 447 -6.75 -20.72 11.02
CA ILE A 447 -7.18 -21.15 9.67
C ILE A 447 -8.57 -20.62 9.37
N THR A 448 -9.48 -20.71 10.31
CA THR A 448 -10.87 -20.24 10.16
C THR A 448 -10.91 -18.72 10.07
N ALA A 449 -10.35 -18.02 11.07
CA ALA A 449 -10.40 -16.55 11.16
C ALA A 449 -9.76 -15.83 9.97
N PHE A 450 -8.75 -16.43 9.34
CA PHE A 450 -8.05 -15.84 8.18
C PHE A 450 -8.39 -16.48 6.83
N GLY A 451 -9.38 -17.41 6.79
CA GLY A 451 -9.79 -18.07 5.56
C GLY A 451 -8.66 -18.84 4.85
N LEU A 452 -7.75 -19.47 5.62
CA LEU A 452 -6.54 -20.11 5.06
C LEU A 452 -6.79 -21.56 4.59
N GLN A 453 -7.96 -22.12 4.82
CA GLN A 453 -8.27 -23.52 4.51
C GLN A 453 -7.99 -23.90 3.04
N PRO A 454 -8.34 -23.09 2.01
CA PRO A 454 -8.07 -23.46 0.62
C PRO A 454 -6.57 -23.54 0.29
N MET A 455 -5.72 -22.84 1.07
CA MET A 455 -4.28 -22.69 0.83
C MET A 455 -3.42 -23.55 1.75
N ILE A 456 -4.00 -24.32 2.66
CA ILE A 456 -3.28 -25.00 3.76
C ILE A 456 -2.13 -25.90 3.29
N ASN A 457 -2.25 -26.52 2.14
CA ASN A 457 -1.26 -27.42 1.53
C ASN A 457 -0.35 -26.75 0.51
N GLN A 458 -0.55 -25.46 0.20
CA GLN A 458 0.26 -24.73 -0.77
C GLN A 458 1.57 -24.25 -0.14
N ILE A 459 2.62 -24.16 -0.95
CA ILE A 459 3.92 -23.59 -0.56
C ILE A 459 3.74 -22.07 -0.41
N THR A 460 4.25 -21.52 0.69
CA THR A 460 4.05 -20.10 1.03
C THR A 460 4.57 -19.16 -0.05
N ASP A 461 5.66 -19.49 -0.73
CA ASP A 461 6.21 -18.62 -1.79
C ASP A 461 5.27 -18.47 -2.99
N THR A 462 4.44 -19.46 -3.27
CA THR A 462 3.49 -19.45 -4.40
C THR A 462 2.17 -18.76 -4.09
N LEU A 463 1.93 -18.37 -2.84
CA LEU A 463 0.68 -17.71 -2.44
C LEU A 463 0.54 -16.31 -3.05
N PRO A 464 -0.67 -15.88 -3.39
CA PRO A 464 -0.99 -14.47 -3.59
C PRO A 464 -0.62 -13.63 -2.35
N LEU A 465 -0.27 -12.35 -2.58
CA LEU A 465 0.25 -11.48 -1.54
C LEU A 465 -0.69 -11.35 -0.34
N GLY A 466 -1.99 -11.16 -0.57
CA GLY A 466 -2.99 -11.08 0.48
C GLY A 466 -3.03 -12.31 1.39
N TYR A 467 -2.86 -13.53 0.84
CA TYR A 467 -2.77 -14.76 1.66
C TYR A 467 -1.46 -14.83 2.44
N LYS A 468 -0.34 -14.33 1.90
CA LYS A 468 0.92 -14.22 2.65
C LYS A 468 0.77 -13.29 3.84
N GLN A 469 0.08 -12.14 3.67
CA GLN A 469 -0.19 -11.19 4.74
C GLN A 469 -1.09 -11.79 5.83
N ARG A 470 -2.19 -12.45 5.44
CA ARG A 470 -3.08 -13.15 6.38
C ARG A 470 -2.32 -14.22 7.19
N LEU A 471 -1.48 -15.01 6.52
CA LEU A 471 -0.65 -16.02 7.18
C LEU A 471 0.37 -15.39 8.14
N ALA A 472 1.01 -14.29 7.75
CA ALA A 472 1.97 -13.58 8.61
C ALA A 472 1.31 -13.02 9.86
N LEU A 473 0.12 -12.41 9.71
CA LEU A 473 -0.65 -11.92 10.84
C LEU A 473 -1.11 -13.09 11.74
N ALA A 474 -1.64 -14.17 11.17
CA ALA A 474 -2.02 -15.37 11.92
C ALA A 474 -0.85 -15.93 12.76
N CYS A 475 0.35 -16.03 12.15
CA CYS A 475 1.55 -16.49 12.87
C CYS A 475 1.95 -15.54 14.01
N SER A 476 1.79 -14.22 13.85
CA SER A 476 2.14 -13.24 14.90
C SER A 476 1.17 -13.22 16.08
N LEU A 477 0.00 -13.82 15.94
CA LEU A 477 -1.08 -13.84 16.93
C LEU A 477 -1.23 -15.19 17.68
N MET A 478 -0.41 -16.19 17.36
CA MET A 478 -0.54 -17.54 17.94
C MET A 478 -0.54 -17.58 19.47
N HIS A 479 0.19 -16.68 20.10
CA HIS A 479 0.37 -16.61 21.57
C HIS A 479 -0.49 -15.54 22.24
N GLU A 480 -1.47 -14.97 21.52
CA GLU A 480 -2.43 -13.97 22.01
C GLU A 480 -1.74 -12.75 22.66
N PRO A 481 -0.90 -12.03 21.91
CA PRO A 481 -0.13 -10.92 22.45
C PRO A 481 -1.01 -9.75 22.90
N ASP A 482 -0.57 -9.04 23.98
CA ASP A 482 -1.19 -7.80 24.44
C ASP A 482 -0.91 -6.62 23.51
N ILE A 483 0.24 -6.68 22.82
CA ILE A 483 0.74 -5.62 21.94
C ILE A 483 1.12 -6.23 20.59
N LEU A 484 0.67 -5.60 19.52
CA LEU A 484 0.95 -6.03 18.15
C LEU A 484 1.71 -4.97 17.40
N PHE A 485 2.85 -5.36 16.84
CA PHE A 485 3.67 -4.54 15.97
C PHE A 485 3.51 -4.98 14.51
N LEU A 486 3.08 -4.07 13.64
CA LEU A 486 2.80 -4.32 12.23
C LEU A 486 3.64 -3.40 11.35
N ASP A 487 4.66 -3.94 10.68
CA ASP A 487 5.55 -3.17 9.80
C ASP A 487 5.06 -3.23 8.35
N GLU A 488 4.39 -2.16 7.89
CA GLU A 488 3.76 -2.02 6.57
C GLU A 488 2.85 -3.21 6.19
N PRO A 489 1.86 -3.55 7.02
CA PRO A 489 1.15 -4.83 6.94
C PRO A 489 0.32 -5.02 5.69
N THR A 490 -0.10 -3.95 5.02
CA THR A 490 -0.98 -3.97 3.85
C THR A 490 -0.30 -3.45 2.58
N SER A 491 1.04 -3.33 2.60
CA SER A 491 1.79 -2.89 1.43
C SER A 491 1.61 -3.85 0.26
N GLY A 492 1.19 -3.32 -0.89
CA GLY A 492 0.93 -4.08 -2.11
C GLY A 492 -0.33 -4.95 -2.08
N VAL A 493 -1.18 -4.83 -1.06
CA VAL A 493 -2.43 -5.59 -0.93
C VAL A 493 -3.59 -4.81 -1.55
N ASP A 494 -4.48 -5.52 -2.21
CA ASP A 494 -5.67 -4.92 -2.84
C ASP A 494 -6.65 -4.32 -1.81
N PRO A 495 -7.53 -3.37 -2.23
CA PRO A 495 -8.41 -2.65 -1.31
C PRO A 495 -9.35 -3.54 -0.49
N LEU A 496 -9.90 -4.64 -1.05
CA LEU A 496 -10.80 -5.53 -0.31
C LEU A 496 -10.06 -6.29 0.79
N THR A 497 -8.90 -6.84 0.46
CA THR A 497 -8.05 -7.53 1.44
C THR A 497 -7.56 -6.55 2.52
N ARG A 498 -7.29 -5.28 2.16
CA ARG A 498 -6.97 -4.22 3.12
C ARG A 498 -8.13 -3.96 4.08
N ARG A 499 -9.39 -3.89 3.58
CA ARG A 499 -10.59 -3.75 4.43
C ARG A 499 -10.72 -4.87 5.46
N GLU A 500 -10.54 -6.13 5.03
CA GLU A 500 -10.58 -7.28 5.95
C GLU A 500 -9.47 -7.21 7.01
N PHE A 501 -8.26 -6.83 6.60
CA PHE A 501 -7.14 -6.69 7.51
C PHE A 501 -7.43 -5.66 8.62
N TRP A 502 -7.93 -4.48 8.23
CA TRP A 502 -8.31 -3.44 9.18
C TRP A 502 -9.54 -3.79 10.02
N LEU A 503 -10.46 -4.61 9.50
CA LEU A 503 -11.55 -5.17 10.28
C LEU A 503 -11.02 -6.02 11.45
N HIS A 504 -10.03 -6.88 11.18
CA HIS A 504 -9.40 -7.69 12.22
C HIS A 504 -8.62 -6.84 13.22
N ILE A 505 -7.86 -5.85 12.78
CA ILE A 505 -7.14 -4.92 13.67
C ILE A 505 -8.11 -4.20 14.60
N ASN A 506 -9.16 -3.58 14.05
CA ASN A 506 -10.16 -2.87 14.86
C ASN A 506 -10.83 -3.80 15.87
N GLY A 507 -11.14 -5.04 15.47
CA GLY A 507 -11.72 -6.04 16.36
C GLY A 507 -10.80 -6.42 17.53
N MET A 508 -9.50 -6.56 17.28
CA MET A 508 -8.50 -6.84 18.34
C MET A 508 -8.36 -5.66 19.31
N VAL A 509 -8.36 -4.44 18.79
CA VAL A 509 -8.25 -3.23 19.61
C VAL A 509 -9.48 -3.06 20.51
N ASP A 510 -10.67 -3.40 20.02
CA ASP A 510 -11.89 -3.45 20.85
C ASP A 510 -11.79 -4.50 21.98
N LYS A 511 -10.93 -5.51 21.82
CA LYS A 511 -10.58 -6.49 22.88
C LYS A 511 -9.48 -5.99 23.83
N GLY A 512 -8.93 -4.79 23.59
CA GLY A 512 -7.91 -4.18 24.44
C GLY A 512 -6.47 -4.43 23.98
N VAL A 513 -6.26 -5.07 22.82
CA VAL A 513 -4.92 -5.20 22.20
C VAL A 513 -4.44 -3.83 21.78
N THR A 514 -3.19 -3.49 22.07
CA THR A 514 -2.55 -2.25 21.60
C THR A 514 -1.83 -2.53 20.30
N VAL A 515 -2.01 -1.68 19.30
CA VAL A 515 -1.41 -1.87 17.98
C VAL A 515 -0.50 -0.70 17.61
N MET A 516 0.72 -1.02 17.26
CA MET A 516 1.63 -0.06 16.65
C MET A 516 1.85 -0.46 15.18
N VAL A 517 1.60 0.44 14.24
CA VAL A 517 1.69 0.16 12.81
C VAL A 517 2.63 1.17 12.13
N THR A 518 3.46 0.68 11.21
CA THR A 518 4.14 1.57 10.25
C THR A 518 3.38 1.52 8.94
N THR A 519 3.23 2.64 8.30
CA THR A 519 2.66 2.74 6.95
C THR A 519 3.24 3.92 6.19
N HIS A 520 3.20 3.81 4.88
CA HIS A 520 3.40 4.92 3.95
C HIS A 520 2.10 5.27 3.21
N PHE A 521 0.99 4.55 3.51
CA PHE A 521 -0.33 4.83 2.97
C PHE A 521 -1.02 5.89 3.82
N MET A 522 -1.36 7.02 3.20
CA MET A 522 -2.01 8.13 3.88
C MET A 522 -3.42 7.79 4.34
N ASP A 523 -4.15 6.95 3.57
CA ASP A 523 -5.49 6.50 3.94
C ASP A 523 -5.48 5.61 5.20
N GLU A 524 -4.42 4.81 5.41
CA GLU A 524 -4.31 3.98 6.61
C GLU A 524 -4.04 4.79 7.87
N ALA A 525 -3.42 5.95 7.72
CA ALA A 525 -3.22 6.89 8.81
C ALA A 525 -4.57 7.34 9.42
N GLU A 526 -5.62 7.45 8.60
CA GLU A 526 -6.98 7.79 9.06
C GLU A 526 -7.60 6.74 9.99
N TYR A 527 -7.11 5.49 9.95
CA TYR A 527 -7.60 4.40 10.81
C TYR A 527 -6.94 4.39 12.18
N CYS A 528 -5.83 5.12 12.35
CA CYS A 528 -5.11 5.22 13.60
C CYS A 528 -5.82 6.17 14.58
N ASP A 529 -5.63 5.95 15.88
CA ASP A 529 -6.05 6.89 16.92
C ASP A 529 -5.13 8.10 16.97
N ARG A 530 -3.82 7.83 16.90
CA ARG A 530 -2.77 8.85 16.85
C ARG A 530 -1.66 8.43 15.88
N ILE A 531 -0.97 9.43 15.35
CA ILE A 531 0.09 9.27 14.35
C ILE A 531 1.32 10.03 14.81
N GLY A 532 2.50 9.45 14.60
CA GLY A 532 3.78 10.13 14.61
C GLY A 532 4.33 10.24 13.19
N LEU A 533 4.52 11.45 12.69
CA LEU A 533 5.13 11.71 11.38
C LEU A 533 6.65 11.66 11.50
N VAL A 534 7.26 10.66 10.87
CA VAL A 534 8.70 10.43 10.90
C VAL A 534 9.35 10.99 9.63
N TYR A 535 10.31 11.87 9.79
CA TYR A 535 11.10 12.43 8.71
C TYR A 535 12.54 12.65 9.14
N ARG A 536 13.52 12.24 8.32
CA ARG A 536 14.97 12.34 8.60
C ARG A 536 15.38 11.83 9.99
N GLY A 537 14.79 10.71 10.41
CA GLY A 537 15.08 10.06 11.70
C GLY A 537 14.38 10.69 12.91
N LYS A 538 13.58 11.74 12.75
CA LYS A 538 12.87 12.46 13.82
C LYS A 538 11.36 12.35 13.67
N ILE A 539 10.63 12.46 14.78
CA ILE A 539 9.18 12.72 14.75
C ILE A 539 9.00 14.24 14.62
N ILE A 540 8.51 14.68 13.46
CA ILE A 540 8.33 16.11 13.15
C ILE A 540 6.96 16.64 13.60
N ALA A 541 5.97 15.78 13.73
CA ALA A 541 4.64 16.08 14.27
C ALA A 541 4.01 14.80 14.82
N ALA A 542 3.17 14.94 15.85
CA ALA A 542 2.40 13.82 16.40
C ALA A 542 1.03 14.32 16.86
N GLY A 543 -0.02 13.51 16.64
CA GLY A 543 -1.39 13.84 17.02
C GLY A 543 -2.43 12.94 16.38
N GLU A 544 -3.69 13.26 16.58
CA GLU A 544 -4.80 12.64 15.87
C GLU A 544 -4.79 13.03 14.39
N PRO A 545 -5.26 12.16 13.47
CA PRO A 545 -5.27 12.47 12.04
C PRO A 545 -5.90 13.82 11.69
N ASP A 546 -7.08 14.12 12.27
CA ASP A 546 -7.79 15.37 12.00
C ASP A 546 -7.03 16.61 12.51
N SER A 547 -6.37 16.49 13.66
CA SER A 547 -5.52 17.57 14.19
C SER A 547 -4.32 17.87 13.29
N LEU A 548 -3.69 16.83 12.74
CA LEU A 548 -2.57 16.99 11.81
C LEU A 548 -3.02 17.63 10.49
N LYS A 549 -4.20 17.26 9.98
CA LYS A 549 -4.80 17.90 8.80
C LYS A 549 -5.08 19.38 9.04
N GLN A 550 -5.61 19.74 10.21
CA GLN A 550 -5.88 21.13 10.56
C GLN A 550 -4.63 22.01 10.61
N MET A 551 -3.44 21.46 10.95
CA MET A 551 -2.19 22.22 10.97
C MET A 551 -1.80 22.79 9.60
N VAL A 552 -2.26 22.19 8.51
CA VAL A 552 -1.94 22.61 7.13
C VAL A 552 -3.14 23.17 6.37
N ALA A 553 -4.30 23.28 7.03
CA ALA A 553 -5.50 23.83 6.40
C ALA A 553 -5.30 25.30 6.02
N THR A 554 -5.75 25.65 4.82
CA THR A 554 -5.70 27.03 4.28
C THR A 554 -7.09 27.45 3.79
N GLU A 555 -7.27 28.73 3.49
CA GLU A 555 -8.52 29.21 2.88
C GLU A 555 -8.81 28.54 1.52
N GLU A 556 -7.76 28.20 0.76
CA GLU A 556 -7.88 27.51 -0.53
C GLU A 556 -8.15 26.01 -0.38
N ASN A 557 -7.65 25.39 0.70
CA ASN A 557 -7.88 23.98 1.03
C ASN A 557 -8.29 23.84 2.52
N PRO A 558 -9.56 24.09 2.86
CA PRO A 558 -10.03 24.05 4.25
C PRO A 558 -10.16 22.63 4.81
N THR A 559 -10.16 21.60 3.96
CA THR A 559 -10.27 20.19 4.34
C THR A 559 -9.19 19.35 3.67
N PRO A 560 -7.90 19.55 4.06
CA PRO A 560 -6.79 18.84 3.45
C PRO A 560 -6.86 17.34 3.71
N SER A 561 -6.34 16.56 2.78
CA SER A 561 -6.15 15.12 2.95
C SER A 561 -4.96 14.84 3.90
N MET A 562 -4.81 13.58 4.34
CA MET A 562 -3.61 13.18 5.08
C MET A 562 -2.33 13.29 4.24
N GLU A 563 -2.43 13.14 2.92
CA GLU A 563 -1.29 13.35 2.02
C GLU A 563 -0.88 14.83 1.99
N ASP A 564 -1.86 15.75 1.89
CA ASP A 564 -1.59 17.19 1.96
C ASP A 564 -0.96 17.57 3.31
N ALA A 565 -1.48 17.01 4.41
CA ALA A 565 -0.93 17.22 5.75
C ALA A 565 0.53 16.75 5.85
N PHE A 566 0.81 15.57 5.34
CA PHE A 566 2.17 15.02 5.33
C PHE A 566 3.13 15.90 4.51
N ILE A 567 2.76 16.24 3.28
CA ILE A 567 3.60 17.07 2.40
C ILE A 567 3.80 18.46 3.00
N GLY A 568 2.74 19.10 3.49
CA GLY A 568 2.81 20.42 4.12
C GLY A 568 3.75 20.44 5.31
N LEU A 569 3.61 19.49 6.25
CA LEU A 569 4.45 19.40 7.44
C LEU A 569 5.92 19.09 7.13
N VAL A 570 6.19 18.27 6.10
CA VAL A 570 7.56 18.01 5.63
C VAL A 570 8.19 19.28 5.04
N LEU A 571 7.46 20.00 4.20
CA LEU A 571 7.94 21.25 3.60
C LEU A 571 8.20 22.34 4.65
N ASP A 572 7.34 22.46 5.64
CA ASP A 572 7.53 23.40 6.75
C ASP A 572 8.74 23.04 7.63
N TYR A 573 8.97 21.75 7.83
CA TYR A 573 10.14 21.27 8.56
C TYR A 573 11.44 21.56 7.79
N ASP A 574 11.49 21.31 6.48
CA ASP A 574 12.66 21.61 5.64
C ASP A 574 12.96 23.11 5.60
N LYS A 575 11.95 23.98 5.48
CA LYS A 575 12.12 25.44 5.56
C LYS A 575 12.74 25.90 6.90
N LYS A 576 12.30 25.30 8.02
CA LYS A 576 12.88 25.61 9.35
C LYS A 576 14.36 25.23 9.43
N LEU A 577 14.70 24.03 8.91
CA LEU A 577 16.10 23.58 8.87
C LEU A 577 17.00 24.51 8.02
N GLU A 578 16.50 24.98 6.88
CA GLU A 578 17.23 25.93 6.03
C GLU A 578 17.46 27.27 6.74
N GLN A 579 16.47 27.76 7.46
CA GLN A 579 16.59 29.00 8.24
C GLN A 579 17.59 28.86 9.40
N GLU A 580 17.58 27.74 10.12
CA GLU A 580 18.54 27.44 11.20
C GLU A 580 19.97 27.32 10.66
N ASN A 581 20.16 26.66 9.52
CA ASN A 581 21.48 26.55 8.89
C ASN A 581 22.01 27.90 8.40
N ASN A 582 21.17 28.76 7.85
CA ASN A 582 21.57 30.11 7.40
C ASN A 582 21.93 31.01 8.59
N GLN A 583 21.18 30.98 9.69
CA GLN A 583 21.49 31.73 10.92
C GLN A 583 22.75 31.20 11.64
N GLY A 584 23.04 29.88 11.49
CA GLY A 584 24.27 29.28 12.00
C GLY A 584 25.53 29.73 11.22
N SER A 585 25.39 29.97 9.92
CA SER A 585 26.47 30.44 9.05
C SER A 585 26.83 31.91 9.32
N GLU A 586 25.83 32.77 9.60
CA GLU A 586 26.03 34.20 9.92
C GLU A 586 26.66 34.45 11.32
N LYS A 587 26.67 33.46 12.21
CA LYS A 587 27.31 33.57 13.54
C LYS A 587 28.78 33.11 13.56
N HIS A 588 29.28 32.57 12.45
CA HIS A 588 30.67 32.10 12.30
C HIS A 588 31.50 32.93 11.32
N GLU A 589 30.94 33.99 10.72
CA GLU A 589 31.65 35.08 10.09
C GLU A 589 31.78 36.26 11.09
#